data_72f0d2c767c38944a76c44ae709e2fa7
#
_entry.id   72f0d2c767c38944a76c44ae709e2fa7
#
_cell.length_a   1.000
_cell.length_b   1.000
_cell.length_c   1.000
_cell.angle_alpha   90.00
_cell.angle_beta   90.00
_cell.angle_gamma   90.00
#
_symmetry.space_group_name_H-M   'P 1'
#
loop_
_entity.id
_entity.type
_entity.pdbx_description
1 polymer ?
#
loop_
_entity_poly.entity_id
_entity_poly.type
_entity_poly.pdbx_seq_one_letter_code
_entity_poly.pdbx_strand_id
1 'polypeptide(L)'
;MAEDSVPPVDQMALATLNDDVSTPFVKAQFSDRHLIRTILSRPDGGAGLAGQTVKVGGWVKTGREQGKGSFAFLELNDGSCPANLQVIVDAAVAPLGQLVQTGTCVHVEGLLKVPPEGTKQRVELRVEKVHHVGPVDPAKYPLPKTRLTLEFLRDFVHFRPRTNTISAVARIRNALAYATHTFFQNHGFLYIHTPIITTSDCEGAGEMFQVTTLISDAEKVEKELIKNPPPSEADIEAAKALVKEKGEAVAQLKSAKASKGEITASVAELNKAKENLSRLEERSKLKPGIPQKDGKIDYSQDFFARQAFLTVSGQLQVETYACAVSSVYTFGPTFRAEHSHTSRHLAEFWMVEPEITFADLKDDMNCAEAYVKFLCQWLLDNCIDDMEFMAKNFDKGCIDRLRMVASTPFERISYTEAIKLLEEAVKKDKKFENKVEWGIDLASEHERFLTEVLFKKPVIVHDYPKGIKAFYMRLNDDMKTVAAMDVLVPKVGELIGGSQREERYEVIEKRILEMGLPLEPYEWYLDLRRYGTFVLNHPCCWLDMECQINFVRFTSSNAAISSLGFLEFRVDDIY
;
A
#
# COMPACT_ATOMS: atom_id res chain seq x y z
N MET A 1 -32.21 13.21 -32.71
CA MET A 1 -30.93 12.85 -32.07
C MET A 1 -31.27 12.63 -30.60
N ALA A 2 -31.37 11.39 -30.18
CA ALA A 2 -31.64 11.02 -28.79
C ALA A 2 -30.35 11.18 -28.00
N GLU A 3 -30.38 12.00 -26.96
CA GLU A 3 -29.31 12.12 -25.96
C GLU A 3 -29.30 10.85 -25.13
N ASP A 4 -28.27 10.01 -25.30
CA ASP A 4 -27.96 8.94 -24.38
C ASP A 4 -27.46 9.57 -23.07
N SER A 5 -28.37 9.75 -22.12
CA SER A 5 -28.04 10.17 -20.75
C SER A 5 -27.34 9.03 -20.04
N VAL A 6 -26.06 9.24 -19.74
CA VAL A 6 -25.31 8.38 -18.82
C VAL A 6 -26.04 8.39 -17.46
N PRO A 7 -26.42 7.23 -16.89
CA PRO A 7 -27.08 7.19 -15.60
C PRO A 7 -26.14 7.72 -14.50
N PRO A 8 -26.66 8.41 -13.47
CA PRO A 8 -25.85 8.97 -12.40
C PRO A 8 -25.05 7.90 -11.66
N VAL A 9 -23.84 8.25 -11.23
CA VAL A 9 -22.84 7.38 -10.60
C VAL A 9 -23.37 6.62 -9.36
N ASP A 10 -24.39 7.16 -8.70
CA ASP A 10 -25.03 6.52 -7.54
C ASP A 10 -25.80 5.22 -7.85
N GLN A 11 -26.13 4.96 -9.11
CA GLN A 11 -26.72 3.68 -9.52
C GLN A 11 -25.67 2.62 -9.91
N MET A 12 -24.39 2.99 -10.02
CA MET A 12 -23.29 2.02 -10.18
C MET A 12 -22.72 1.52 -8.84
N ALA A 13 -23.08 2.17 -7.73
CA ALA A 13 -22.76 1.71 -6.42
C ALA A 13 -23.64 0.51 -6.08
N LEU A 14 -22.99 -0.66 -5.98
CA LEU A 14 -23.56 -1.85 -5.36
C LEU A 14 -24.93 -2.26 -5.99
N ALA A 15 -24.86 -3.09 -7.01
CA ALA A 15 -25.82 -4.19 -7.01
C ALA A 15 -25.57 -4.94 -5.69
N THR A 16 -26.13 -4.44 -4.60
CA THR A 16 -26.42 -5.27 -3.43
C THR A 16 -27.05 -6.52 -4.02
N LEU A 17 -26.47 -7.65 -3.74
CA LEU A 17 -27.03 -8.95 -4.08
C LEU A 17 -28.36 -9.03 -3.33
N ASN A 18 -29.40 -8.42 -3.90
CA ASN A 18 -30.76 -8.68 -3.45
C ASN A 18 -30.99 -10.17 -3.72
N ASP A 19 -31.39 -10.88 -2.68
CA ASP A 19 -31.64 -12.32 -2.64
C ASP A 19 -32.79 -12.77 -3.58
N ASP A 20 -33.19 -11.93 -4.52
CA ASP A 20 -34.27 -12.22 -5.43
C ASP A 20 -33.78 -13.05 -6.59
N VAL A 21 -34.20 -14.32 -6.62
CA VAL A 21 -33.94 -15.29 -7.70
C VAL A 21 -34.37 -14.74 -9.08
N SER A 22 -35.25 -13.73 -9.09
CA SER A 22 -35.76 -13.06 -10.30
C SER A 22 -34.79 -12.05 -10.93
N THR A 23 -33.67 -11.71 -10.25
CA THR A 23 -32.71 -10.71 -10.76
C THR A 23 -32.12 -11.17 -12.09
N PRO A 24 -32.16 -10.35 -13.16
CA PRO A 24 -31.57 -10.69 -14.44
C PRO A 24 -30.09 -11.02 -14.30
N PHE A 25 -29.67 -12.14 -14.91
CA PHE A 25 -28.29 -12.56 -14.92
C PHE A 25 -27.51 -11.71 -15.94
N VAL A 26 -26.64 -10.82 -15.44
CA VAL A 26 -25.98 -9.79 -16.24
C VAL A 26 -24.58 -10.24 -16.66
N LYS A 27 -24.24 -10.07 -17.95
CA LYS A 27 -22.88 -10.18 -18.48
C LYS A 27 -21.97 -9.12 -17.88
N ALA A 28 -20.67 -9.39 -17.81
CA ALA A 28 -19.68 -8.37 -17.51
C ALA A 28 -19.73 -7.23 -18.55
N GLN A 29 -19.79 -5.99 -18.11
CA GLN A 29 -20.01 -4.82 -18.98
C GLN A 29 -18.90 -4.65 -20.03
N PHE A 30 -17.64 -4.90 -19.65
CA PHE A 30 -16.47 -4.64 -20.50
C PHE A 30 -15.79 -5.93 -21.02
N SER A 31 -16.45 -7.10 -20.90
CA SER A 31 -15.97 -8.33 -21.47
C SER A 31 -17.13 -9.26 -21.84
N ASP A 32 -16.99 -9.99 -22.97
CA ASP A 32 -18.01 -10.92 -23.43
C ASP A 32 -18.01 -12.23 -22.63
N ARG A 33 -18.27 -12.12 -21.32
CA ARG A 33 -18.35 -13.26 -20.40
C ARG A 33 -19.25 -12.97 -19.21
N HIS A 34 -19.68 -14.04 -18.53
CA HIS A 34 -20.27 -13.99 -17.20
C HIS A 34 -19.20 -14.29 -16.15
N LEU A 35 -19.23 -13.59 -15.02
CA LEU A 35 -18.34 -13.88 -13.90
C LEU A 35 -18.82 -15.14 -13.17
N ILE A 36 -17.90 -16.01 -12.78
CA ILE A 36 -18.24 -17.22 -12.02
C ILE A 36 -18.94 -16.88 -10.71
N ARG A 37 -18.55 -15.78 -10.05
CA ARG A 37 -19.21 -15.27 -8.85
C ARG A 37 -20.72 -15.04 -9.08
N THR A 38 -21.12 -14.42 -10.18
CA THR A 38 -22.54 -14.11 -10.46
C THR A 38 -23.37 -15.38 -10.72
N ILE A 39 -22.73 -16.50 -10.99
CA ILE A 39 -23.37 -17.82 -11.09
C ILE A 39 -23.47 -18.47 -9.71
N LEU A 40 -22.34 -18.58 -8.99
CA LEU A 40 -22.21 -19.44 -7.80
C LEU A 40 -22.60 -18.78 -6.48
N SER A 41 -22.46 -17.45 -6.34
CA SER A 41 -22.79 -16.75 -5.09
C SER A 41 -24.30 -16.40 -4.97
N ARG A 42 -25.15 -16.99 -5.78
CA ARG A 42 -26.62 -16.91 -5.64
C ARG A 42 -27.07 -17.79 -4.48
N PRO A 43 -28.19 -17.46 -3.79
CA PRO A 43 -28.70 -18.25 -2.69
C PRO A 43 -28.99 -19.71 -3.05
N ASP A 44 -29.40 -19.95 -4.30
CA ASP A 44 -29.64 -21.28 -4.87
C ASP A 44 -28.38 -21.97 -5.42
N GLY A 45 -27.18 -21.33 -5.28
CA GLY A 45 -25.93 -21.82 -5.85
C GLY A 45 -25.92 -21.88 -7.38
N GLY A 46 -26.77 -21.10 -8.04
CA GLY A 46 -26.90 -21.02 -9.49
C GLY A 46 -27.87 -22.02 -10.12
N ALA A 47 -28.57 -22.84 -9.31
CA ALA A 47 -29.51 -23.86 -9.86
C ALA A 47 -30.64 -23.23 -10.67
N GLY A 48 -31.14 -22.06 -10.29
CA GLY A 48 -32.18 -21.32 -11.02
C GLY A 48 -31.74 -20.78 -12.38
N LEU A 49 -30.43 -20.82 -12.71
CA LEU A 49 -29.90 -20.46 -14.00
C LEU A 49 -29.86 -21.63 -14.99
N ALA A 50 -30.29 -22.80 -14.58
CA ALA A 50 -30.33 -23.99 -15.45
C ALA A 50 -31.16 -23.71 -16.72
N GLY A 51 -30.66 -24.13 -17.88
CA GLY A 51 -31.26 -23.82 -19.18
C GLY A 51 -30.76 -22.54 -19.83
N GLN A 52 -29.97 -21.73 -19.14
CA GLN A 52 -29.36 -20.53 -19.75
C GLN A 52 -28.01 -20.86 -20.40
N THR A 53 -27.79 -20.30 -21.58
CA THR A 53 -26.46 -20.33 -22.24
C THR A 53 -25.60 -19.22 -21.71
N VAL A 54 -24.40 -19.60 -21.23
CA VAL A 54 -23.46 -18.66 -20.67
C VAL A 54 -22.07 -18.78 -21.31
N LYS A 55 -21.34 -17.70 -21.34
CA LYS A 55 -19.95 -17.67 -21.76
C LYS A 55 -19.10 -17.36 -20.55
N VAL A 56 -18.11 -18.21 -20.23
CA VAL A 56 -17.20 -18.04 -19.11
C VAL A 56 -15.75 -18.20 -19.56
N GLY A 57 -14.86 -17.46 -18.91
CA GLY A 57 -13.41 -17.58 -19.12
C GLY A 57 -12.70 -17.71 -17.78
N GLY A 58 -11.64 -18.50 -17.72
CA GLY A 58 -10.88 -18.69 -16.48
C GLY A 58 -9.75 -19.69 -16.61
N TRP A 59 -9.19 -20.06 -15.48
CA TRP A 59 -8.07 -21.00 -15.37
C TRP A 59 -8.52 -22.31 -14.70
N VAL A 60 -8.14 -23.43 -15.31
CA VAL A 60 -8.43 -24.77 -14.80
C VAL A 60 -7.60 -25.01 -13.53
N LYS A 61 -8.29 -25.21 -12.42
CA LYS A 61 -7.68 -25.63 -11.14
C LYS A 61 -7.44 -27.12 -11.09
N THR A 62 -8.39 -27.88 -11.62
CA THR A 62 -8.34 -29.33 -11.67
C THR A 62 -9.07 -29.76 -12.93
N GLY A 63 -8.44 -30.63 -13.71
CA GLY A 63 -9.07 -31.30 -14.86
C GLY A 63 -8.86 -32.81 -14.79
N ARG A 64 -9.83 -33.56 -15.32
CA ARG A 64 -9.74 -35.03 -15.46
C ARG A 64 -10.60 -35.52 -16.61
N GLU A 65 -10.05 -36.43 -17.41
CA GLU A 65 -10.82 -37.14 -18.42
C GLU A 65 -11.62 -38.28 -17.77
N GLN A 66 -12.79 -38.54 -18.32
CA GLN A 66 -13.70 -39.57 -17.87
C GLN A 66 -14.34 -40.29 -19.08
N GLY A 67 -15.07 -41.39 -18.80
CA GLY A 67 -15.76 -42.15 -19.85
C GLY A 67 -14.81 -42.67 -20.92
N LYS A 68 -13.62 -43.17 -20.54
CA LYS A 68 -12.56 -43.61 -21.46
C LYS A 68 -12.16 -42.55 -22.50
N GLY A 69 -12.10 -41.25 -22.06
CA GLY A 69 -11.73 -40.14 -22.92
C GLY A 69 -12.88 -39.54 -23.74
N SER A 70 -14.15 -39.87 -23.41
CA SER A 70 -15.30 -39.31 -24.12
C SER A 70 -15.67 -37.90 -23.65
N PHE A 71 -15.32 -37.51 -22.40
CA PHE A 71 -15.54 -36.17 -21.86
C PHE A 71 -14.54 -35.85 -20.75
N ALA A 72 -14.42 -34.55 -20.42
CA ALA A 72 -13.61 -34.07 -19.31
C ALA A 72 -14.42 -33.25 -18.32
N PHE A 73 -14.10 -33.39 -17.03
CA PHE A 73 -14.50 -32.48 -15.98
C PHE A 73 -13.39 -31.47 -15.75
N LEU A 74 -13.73 -30.16 -15.70
CA LEU A 74 -12.84 -29.08 -15.35
C LEU A 74 -13.42 -28.30 -14.16
N GLU A 75 -12.61 -28.02 -13.16
CA GLU A 75 -12.91 -27.01 -12.14
C GLU A 75 -12.32 -25.68 -12.61
N LEU A 76 -13.18 -24.78 -13.06
CA LEU A 76 -12.81 -23.49 -13.64
C LEU A 76 -12.96 -22.38 -12.62
N ASN A 77 -11.95 -21.52 -12.52
CA ASN A 77 -11.98 -20.32 -11.68
C ASN A 77 -11.49 -19.11 -12.47
N ASP A 78 -12.23 -17.99 -12.39
CA ASP A 78 -11.90 -16.74 -13.05
C ASP A 78 -11.33 -15.68 -12.09
N GLY A 79 -11.13 -16.04 -10.82
CA GLY A 79 -10.65 -15.15 -9.77
C GLY A 79 -11.73 -14.30 -9.10
N SER A 80 -12.97 -14.32 -9.58
CA SER A 80 -14.06 -13.48 -9.04
C SER A 80 -14.60 -13.96 -7.69
N CYS A 81 -14.42 -15.26 -7.35
CA CYS A 81 -14.79 -15.85 -6.07
C CYS A 81 -13.88 -17.04 -5.72
N PRO A 82 -13.86 -17.52 -4.47
CA PRO A 82 -13.05 -18.69 -4.08
C PRO A 82 -13.57 -20.02 -4.64
N ALA A 83 -14.85 -20.10 -5.02
CA ALA A 83 -15.48 -21.29 -5.56
C ALA A 83 -15.11 -21.53 -7.02
N ASN A 84 -15.11 -22.82 -7.46
CA ASN A 84 -14.86 -23.22 -8.83
C ASN A 84 -16.17 -23.64 -9.50
N LEU A 85 -16.38 -23.22 -10.75
CA LEU A 85 -17.46 -23.71 -11.58
C LEU A 85 -17.08 -25.09 -12.19
N GLN A 86 -17.93 -26.08 -12.03
CA GLN A 86 -17.78 -27.36 -12.75
C GLN A 86 -18.15 -27.18 -14.21
N VAL A 87 -17.20 -27.50 -15.08
CA VAL A 87 -17.37 -27.42 -16.54
C VAL A 87 -17.16 -28.80 -17.13
N ILE A 88 -18.03 -29.21 -18.04
CA ILE A 88 -17.98 -30.51 -18.71
C ILE A 88 -17.81 -30.25 -20.21
N VAL A 89 -16.78 -30.87 -20.79
CA VAL A 89 -16.45 -30.75 -22.22
C VAL A 89 -16.44 -32.14 -22.83
N ASP A 90 -17.25 -32.37 -23.88
CA ASP A 90 -17.23 -33.59 -24.65
C ASP A 90 -16.05 -33.60 -25.63
N ALA A 91 -15.48 -34.81 -25.89
CA ALA A 91 -14.37 -34.99 -26.83
C ALA A 91 -14.72 -34.57 -28.27
N ALA A 92 -16.01 -34.55 -28.60
CA ALA A 92 -16.52 -34.08 -29.88
C ALA A 92 -16.41 -32.53 -30.03
N VAL A 93 -16.33 -31.80 -28.92
CA VAL A 93 -16.27 -30.31 -28.91
C VAL A 93 -14.82 -29.81 -28.98
N ALA A 94 -13.89 -30.50 -28.31
CA ALA A 94 -12.48 -30.10 -28.30
C ALA A 94 -11.54 -31.23 -27.83
N PRO A 95 -10.24 -31.19 -28.18
CA PRO A 95 -9.22 -32.12 -27.67
C PRO A 95 -9.05 -32.02 -26.17
N LEU A 96 -9.44 -33.05 -25.42
CA LEU A 96 -9.50 -32.99 -23.95
C LEU A 96 -8.13 -32.88 -23.27
N GLY A 97 -7.10 -33.52 -23.80
CA GLY A 97 -5.76 -33.55 -23.20
C GLY A 97 -5.13 -32.17 -22.98
N GLN A 98 -5.47 -31.17 -23.80
CA GLN A 98 -5.01 -29.79 -23.64
C GLN A 98 -5.83 -29.03 -22.59
N LEU A 99 -7.06 -29.44 -22.32
CA LEU A 99 -7.97 -28.73 -21.42
C LEU A 99 -7.79 -29.13 -19.96
N VAL A 100 -7.42 -30.39 -19.69
CA VAL A 100 -7.40 -30.94 -18.32
C VAL A 100 -6.20 -30.52 -17.49
N GLN A 101 -5.21 -29.87 -18.08
CA GLN A 101 -3.98 -29.48 -17.38
C GLN A 101 -4.24 -28.31 -16.42
N THR A 102 -3.75 -28.43 -15.19
CA THR A 102 -3.81 -27.33 -14.19
C THR A 102 -3.14 -26.08 -14.74
N GLY A 103 -3.81 -24.93 -14.61
CA GLY A 103 -3.33 -23.65 -15.11
C GLY A 103 -3.71 -23.32 -16.55
N THR A 104 -4.26 -24.28 -17.32
CA THR A 104 -4.79 -24.01 -18.67
C THR A 104 -5.88 -22.93 -18.60
N CYS A 105 -5.77 -21.92 -19.46
CA CYS A 105 -6.78 -20.91 -19.63
C CYS A 105 -7.81 -21.38 -20.67
N VAL A 106 -9.10 -21.25 -20.36
CA VAL A 106 -10.16 -21.59 -21.31
C VAL A 106 -11.19 -20.47 -21.38
N HIS A 107 -11.73 -20.22 -22.59
CA HIS A 107 -12.89 -19.39 -22.81
C HIS A 107 -13.94 -20.22 -23.55
N VAL A 108 -15.02 -20.52 -22.85
CA VAL A 108 -16.02 -21.55 -23.27
C VAL A 108 -17.43 -20.97 -23.16
N GLU A 109 -18.32 -21.50 -24.01
CA GLU A 109 -19.73 -21.20 -24.03
C GLU A 109 -20.54 -22.50 -23.99
N GLY A 110 -21.64 -22.51 -23.26
CA GLY A 110 -22.47 -23.67 -23.13
C GLY A 110 -23.68 -23.44 -22.22
N LEU A 111 -24.41 -24.53 -22.00
CA LEU A 111 -25.66 -24.55 -21.26
C LEU A 111 -25.42 -24.87 -19.77
N LEU A 112 -25.94 -24.06 -18.86
CA LEU A 112 -25.98 -24.36 -17.44
C LEU A 112 -27.02 -25.47 -17.18
N LYS A 113 -26.63 -26.49 -16.40
CA LYS A 113 -27.49 -27.63 -16.03
C LYS A 113 -27.41 -27.93 -14.55
N VAL A 114 -28.50 -28.39 -13.97
CA VAL A 114 -28.48 -29.01 -12.65
C VAL A 114 -27.81 -30.37 -12.75
N PRO A 115 -26.78 -30.67 -11.98
CA PRO A 115 -26.12 -31.96 -11.99
C PRO A 115 -27.00 -33.04 -11.34
N PRO A 116 -26.70 -34.34 -11.51
CA PRO A 116 -27.43 -35.44 -10.86
C PRO A 116 -27.45 -35.30 -9.34
N GLU A 117 -28.50 -35.80 -8.70
CA GLU A 117 -28.63 -35.83 -7.23
C GLU A 117 -27.41 -36.50 -6.56
N GLY A 118 -27.03 -35.99 -5.38
CA GLY A 118 -25.88 -36.51 -4.62
C GLY A 118 -24.53 -35.87 -5.00
N THR A 119 -24.50 -34.98 -6.00
CA THR A 119 -23.28 -34.23 -6.32
C THR A 119 -23.13 -33.01 -5.41
N LYS A 120 -21.88 -32.55 -5.20
CA LYS A 120 -21.61 -31.34 -4.38
C LYS A 120 -21.99 -30.05 -5.10
N GLN A 121 -22.01 -30.07 -6.41
CA GLN A 121 -22.28 -28.89 -7.24
C GLN A 121 -23.79 -28.67 -7.35
N ARG A 122 -24.22 -27.39 -7.31
CA ARG A 122 -25.62 -27.03 -7.54
C ARG A 122 -25.92 -26.79 -9.02
N VAL A 123 -24.89 -26.37 -9.78
CA VAL A 123 -24.96 -26.13 -11.22
C VAL A 123 -23.64 -26.53 -11.89
N GLU A 124 -23.70 -26.98 -13.14
CA GLU A 124 -22.54 -27.27 -13.98
C GLU A 124 -22.75 -26.71 -15.39
N LEU A 125 -21.64 -26.35 -16.05
CA LEU A 125 -21.65 -25.86 -17.43
C LEU A 125 -21.35 -27.02 -18.40
N ARG A 126 -22.28 -27.33 -19.29
CA ARG A 126 -22.09 -28.23 -20.43
C ARG A 126 -21.63 -27.41 -21.63
N VAL A 127 -20.37 -27.59 -22.02
CA VAL A 127 -19.76 -26.79 -23.09
C VAL A 127 -20.29 -27.25 -24.45
N GLU A 128 -20.75 -26.27 -25.23
CA GLU A 128 -21.17 -26.44 -26.62
C GLU A 128 -20.11 -25.87 -27.58
N LYS A 129 -19.34 -24.85 -27.12
CA LYS A 129 -18.30 -24.22 -27.92
C LYS A 129 -17.10 -23.80 -27.09
N VAL A 130 -15.91 -24.11 -27.60
CA VAL A 130 -14.64 -23.61 -27.07
C VAL A 130 -14.18 -22.44 -27.97
N HIS A 131 -14.08 -21.25 -27.40
CA HIS A 131 -13.65 -20.06 -28.13
C HIS A 131 -12.13 -19.91 -28.11
N HIS A 132 -11.49 -20.24 -26.97
CA HIS A 132 -10.05 -20.13 -26.81
C HIS A 132 -9.51 -21.12 -25.78
N VAL A 133 -8.29 -21.59 -26.04
CA VAL A 133 -7.50 -22.41 -25.12
C VAL A 133 -6.09 -21.84 -25.08
N GLY A 134 -5.63 -21.46 -23.87
CA GLY A 134 -4.24 -21.16 -23.57
C GLY A 134 -3.61 -22.37 -22.86
N PRO A 135 -2.98 -23.30 -23.58
CA PRO A 135 -2.51 -24.55 -23.02
C PRO A 135 -1.31 -24.37 -22.10
N VAL A 136 -1.15 -25.31 -21.16
CA VAL A 136 -0.01 -25.35 -20.23
C VAL A 136 0.77 -26.63 -20.46
N ASP A 137 2.09 -26.54 -20.51
CA ASP A 137 2.98 -27.70 -20.41
C ASP A 137 3.10 -28.09 -18.91
N PRO A 138 2.51 -29.22 -18.49
CA PRO A 138 2.50 -29.61 -17.08
C PRO A 138 3.87 -29.92 -16.52
N ALA A 139 4.87 -30.22 -17.38
CA ALA A 139 6.24 -30.44 -16.93
C ALA A 139 7.00 -29.16 -16.56
N LYS A 140 6.52 -28.02 -17.06
CA LYS A 140 7.15 -26.68 -16.84
C LYS A 140 6.31 -25.76 -15.97
N TYR A 141 5.04 -26.08 -15.73
CA TYR A 141 4.16 -25.21 -14.95
C TYR A 141 4.53 -25.26 -13.47
N PRO A 142 4.88 -24.11 -12.85
CA PRO A 142 5.48 -24.12 -11.52
C PRO A 142 4.50 -24.37 -10.37
N LEU A 143 3.18 -24.26 -10.60
CA LEU A 143 2.17 -24.47 -9.57
C LEU A 143 1.54 -25.87 -9.71
N PRO A 144 2.08 -26.91 -9.04
CA PRO A 144 1.50 -28.25 -9.07
C PRO A 144 0.15 -28.29 -8.33
N LYS A 145 -0.62 -29.35 -8.60
CA LYS A 145 -1.91 -29.64 -7.96
C LYS A 145 -1.73 -30.18 -6.52
N THR A 146 -0.97 -29.49 -5.69
CA THR A 146 -0.75 -29.85 -4.28
C THR A 146 -1.01 -28.64 -3.39
N ARG A 147 -1.09 -28.84 -2.08
CA ARG A 147 -1.11 -27.73 -1.14
C ARG A 147 0.27 -27.08 -1.15
N LEU A 148 0.32 -25.81 -1.57
CA LEU A 148 1.54 -25.02 -1.66
C LEU A 148 1.74 -24.23 -0.36
N THR A 149 2.99 -24.16 0.10
CA THR A 149 3.35 -23.28 1.21
C THR A 149 3.48 -21.86 0.73
N LEU A 150 3.41 -20.91 1.66
CA LEU A 150 3.53 -19.49 1.31
C LEU A 150 4.97 -19.13 0.93
N GLU A 151 5.96 -19.79 1.53
CA GLU A 151 7.38 -19.69 1.18
C GLU A 151 7.60 -20.08 -0.28
N PHE A 152 7.09 -21.23 -0.69
CA PHE A 152 7.17 -21.66 -2.09
C PHE A 152 6.54 -20.65 -3.06
N LEU A 153 5.44 -20.00 -2.67
CA LEU A 153 4.75 -19.03 -3.51
C LEU A 153 5.53 -17.70 -3.66
N ARG A 154 6.51 -17.43 -2.81
CA ARG A 154 7.40 -16.27 -2.97
C ARG A 154 8.31 -16.41 -4.17
N ASP A 155 8.75 -17.61 -4.49
CA ASP A 155 9.59 -17.87 -5.68
C ASP A 155 8.83 -17.67 -7.00
N PHE A 156 7.49 -17.64 -6.95
CA PHE A 156 6.61 -17.53 -8.12
C PHE A 156 5.63 -16.36 -8.02
N VAL A 157 6.13 -15.17 -7.72
CA VAL A 157 5.33 -13.95 -7.48
C VAL A 157 4.30 -13.69 -8.58
N HIS A 158 4.68 -13.89 -9.85
CA HIS A 158 3.83 -13.67 -11.03
C HIS A 158 2.75 -14.76 -11.24
N PHE A 159 2.88 -15.93 -10.61
CA PHE A 159 1.87 -16.99 -10.66
C PHE A 159 1.07 -17.16 -9.35
N ARG A 160 1.60 -16.74 -8.21
CA ARG A 160 0.93 -16.91 -6.91
C ARG A 160 -0.51 -16.38 -6.85
N PRO A 161 -0.91 -15.30 -7.60
CA PRO A 161 -2.31 -14.86 -7.63
C PRO A 161 -3.29 -15.89 -8.22
N ARG A 162 -2.80 -16.89 -8.93
CA ARG A 162 -3.63 -18.01 -9.41
C ARG A 162 -4.03 -18.99 -8.31
N THR A 163 -3.47 -18.89 -7.10
CA THR A 163 -3.87 -19.70 -5.95
C THR A 163 -5.10 -19.11 -5.25
N ASN A 164 -5.94 -19.95 -4.67
CA ASN A 164 -7.14 -19.48 -3.96
C ASN A 164 -6.79 -18.60 -2.75
N THR A 165 -5.67 -18.89 -2.08
CA THR A 165 -5.21 -18.11 -0.93
C THR A 165 -4.89 -16.66 -1.32
N ILE A 166 -4.01 -16.48 -2.31
CA ILE A 166 -3.59 -15.14 -2.71
C ILE A 166 -4.72 -14.36 -3.38
N SER A 167 -5.56 -15.03 -4.17
CA SER A 167 -6.73 -14.37 -4.77
C SER A 167 -7.78 -13.97 -3.73
N ALA A 168 -8.00 -14.78 -2.68
CA ALA A 168 -8.88 -14.39 -1.57
C ALA A 168 -8.34 -13.16 -0.83
N VAL A 169 -7.05 -13.15 -0.49
CA VAL A 169 -6.39 -11.97 0.11
C VAL A 169 -6.54 -10.73 -0.78
N ALA A 170 -6.34 -10.86 -2.10
CA ALA A 170 -6.49 -9.75 -3.03
C ALA A 170 -7.93 -9.19 -3.07
N ARG A 171 -8.96 -10.06 -3.03
CA ARG A 171 -10.37 -9.63 -2.98
C ARG A 171 -10.72 -8.96 -1.65
N ILE A 172 -10.26 -9.52 -0.52
CA ILE A 172 -10.45 -8.90 0.81
C ILE A 172 -9.79 -7.52 0.86
N ARG A 173 -8.54 -7.38 0.38
CA ARG A 173 -7.87 -6.08 0.30
C ARG A 173 -8.61 -5.06 -0.55
N ASN A 174 -9.07 -5.48 -1.74
CA ASN A 174 -9.89 -4.62 -2.59
C ASN A 174 -11.16 -4.15 -1.87
N ALA A 175 -11.86 -5.06 -1.18
CA ALA A 175 -13.06 -4.73 -0.43
C ALA A 175 -12.77 -3.76 0.73
N LEU A 176 -11.67 -3.94 1.46
CA LEU A 176 -11.25 -3.05 2.53
C LEU A 176 -10.86 -1.66 2.02
N ALA A 177 -10.13 -1.58 0.90
CA ALA A 177 -9.78 -0.29 0.29
C ALA A 177 -11.03 0.49 -0.13
N TYR A 178 -12.00 -0.19 -0.75
CA TYR A 178 -13.26 0.42 -1.13
C TYR A 178 -14.09 0.84 0.10
N ALA A 179 -14.16 -0.02 1.12
CA ALA A 179 -14.83 0.28 2.38
C ALA A 179 -14.23 1.50 3.09
N THR A 180 -12.90 1.61 3.10
CA THR A 180 -12.18 2.76 3.67
C THR A 180 -12.62 4.07 3.01
N HIS A 181 -12.57 4.15 1.67
CA HIS A 181 -13.05 5.32 0.96
C HIS A 181 -14.54 5.58 1.20
N THR A 182 -15.36 4.53 1.24
CA THR A 182 -16.80 4.64 1.51
C THR A 182 -17.06 5.22 2.90
N PHE A 183 -16.36 4.73 3.92
CA PHE A 183 -16.51 5.22 5.29
C PHE A 183 -16.20 6.70 5.38
N PHE A 184 -14.99 7.10 5.01
CA PHE A 184 -14.56 8.49 5.19
C PHE A 184 -15.36 9.47 4.33
N GLN A 185 -15.65 9.15 3.07
CA GLN A 185 -16.43 10.05 2.22
C GLN A 185 -17.89 10.18 2.69
N ASN A 186 -18.52 9.11 3.17
CA ASN A 186 -19.87 9.17 3.74
C ASN A 186 -19.94 9.99 5.03
N HIS A 187 -18.81 10.15 5.73
CA HIS A 187 -18.70 10.99 6.94
C HIS A 187 -18.14 12.40 6.63
N GLY A 188 -18.07 12.79 5.37
CA GLY A 188 -17.72 14.15 4.94
C GLY A 188 -16.22 14.45 4.91
N PHE A 189 -15.37 13.43 4.96
CA PHE A 189 -13.91 13.61 4.79
C PHE A 189 -13.54 13.75 3.33
N LEU A 190 -12.62 14.67 3.05
CA LEU A 190 -12.04 14.84 1.72
C LEU A 190 -10.77 14.00 1.59
N TYR A 191 -10.69 13.19 0.53
CA TYR A 191 -9.47 12.44 0.20
C TYR A 191 -8.38 13.34 -0.35
N ILE A 192 -7.19 13.27 0.26
CA ILE A 192 -6.00 14.03 -0.14
C ILE A 192 -4.91 13.06 -0.57
N HIS A 193 -4.35 13.29 -1.75
CA HIS A 193 -3.16 12.57 -2.21
C HIS A 193 -1.91 13.28 -1.72
N THR A 194 -1.22 12.71 -0.73
CA THR A 194 0.04 13.24 -0.19
C THR A 194 1.24 12.73 -0.99
N PRO A 195 2.32 13.52 -1.13
CA PRO A 195 3.54 13.09 -1.81
C PRO A 195 4.21 11.92 -1.11
N ILE A 196 4.68 10.94 -1.89
CA ILE A 196 5.47 9.81 -1.40
C ILE A 196 6.93 10.22 -1.16
N ILE A 197 7.46 11.12 -1.99
CA ILE A 197 8.83 11.65 -1.83
C ILE A 197 8.77 12.92 -0.99
N THR A 198 9.50 12.92 0.10
CA THR A 198 9.53 14.01 1.08
C THR A 198 10.95 14.41 1.45
N THR A 199 11.11 15.59 2.02
CA THR A 199 12.38 16.05 2.61
C THR A 199 12.32 16.11 4.14
N SER A 200 11.18 15.73 4.73
CA SER A 200 10.94 15.80 6.18
C SER A 200 10.69 14.40 6.74
N ASP A 201 11.28 14.10 7.88
CA ASP A 201 10.97 12.92 8.68
C ASP A 201 9.82 13.25 9.64
N CYS A 202 8.61 12.70 9.40
CA CYS A 202 7.45 13.02 10.20
C CYS A 202 7.48 12.39 11.60
N GLU A 203 8.14 11.25 11.77
CA GLU A 203 8.25 10.59 13.08
C GLU A 203 9.54 10.95 13.83
N GLY A 204 10.56 11.49 13.13
CA GLY A 204 11.85 11.83 13.71
C GLY A 204 12.70 10.61 14.07
N ALA A 205 12.33 9.41 13.58
CA ALA A 205 13.00 8.15 13.89
C ALA A 205 14.23 7.87 13.03
N GLY A 206 14.42 8.61 11.91
CA GLY A 206 15.57 8.44 11.00
C GLY A 206 15.54 7.18 10.15
N GLU A 207 14.46 6.41 10.15
CA GLU A 207 14.34 5.13 9.47
C GLU A 207 13.71 5.27 8.07
N MET A 208 14.22 6.20 7.29
CA MET A 208 13.72 6.49 5.94
C MET A 208 14.60 5.89 4.84
N PHE A 209 13.98 5.39 3.78
CA PHE A 209 14.69 5.07 2.54
C PHE A 209 15.04 6.35 1.78
N GLN A 210 16.32 6.52 1.46
CA GLN A 210 16.77 7.69 0.71
C GLN A 210 16.51 7.53 -0.78
N VAL A 211 16.00 8.60 -1.42
CA VAL A 211 15.82 8.71 -2.86
C VAL A 211 16.89 9.61 -3.43
N THR A 212 17.74 9.08 -4.33
CA THR A 212 18.87 9.82 -4.91
C THR A 212 19.18 9.35 -6.32
N THR A 213 19.63 10.26 -7.19
CA THR A 213 20.16 9.95 -8.52
C THR A 213 21.69 9.93 -8.54
N LEU A 214 22.36 10.39 -7.47
CA LEU A 214 23.81 10.58 -7.42
C LEU A 214 24.59 9.29 -7.72
N ILE A 215 24.08 8.13 -7.31
CA ILE A 215 24.77 6.84 -7.55
C ILE A 215 24.79 6.54 -9.04
N SER A 216 23.63 6.58 -9.71
CA SER A 216 23.54 6.30 -11.15
C SER A 216 24.23 7.36 -11.99
N ASP A 217 24.27 8.60 -11.54
CA ASP A 217 24.97 9.68 -12.24
C ASP A 217 26.49 9.56 -12.07
N ALA A 218 26.97 9.17 -10.89
CA ALA A 218 28.37 8.83 -10.67
C ALA A 218 28.84 7.68 -11.59
N GLU A 219 28.04 6.62 -11.74
CA GLU A 219 28.33 5.51 -12.66
C GLU A 219 28.38 5.96 -14.14
N LYS A 220 27.49 6.86 -14.55
CA LYS A 220 27.50 7.44 -15.92
C LYS A 220 28.77 8.25 -16.16
N VAL A 221 29.12 9.10 -15.19
CA VAL A 221 30.36 9.91 -15.26
C VAL A 221 31.59 9.01 -15.34
N GLU A 222 31.65 7.97 -14.51
CA GLU A 222 32.78 7.03 -14.51
C GLU A 222 32.91 6.28 -15.84
N LYS A 223 31.82 5.79 -16.40
CA LYS A 223 31.79 5.16 -17.75
C LYS A 223 32.24 6.13 -18.85
N GLU A 224 31.84 7.40 -18.74
CA GLU A 224 32.24 8.45 -19.68
C GLU A 224 33.75 8.77 -19.55
N LEU A 225 34.25 8.90 -18.31
CA LEU A 225 35.69 9.15 -18.06
C LEU A 225 36.61 8.01 -18.52
N ILE A 226 36.13 6.75 -18.47
CA ILE A 226 36.84 5.59 -19.00
C ILE A 226 36.95 5.68 -20.54
N LYS A 227 35.85 6.05 -21.23
CA LYS A 227 35.85 6.18 -22.71
C LYS A 227 36.62 7.39 -23.18
N ASN A 228 36.48 8.49 -22.49
CA ASN A 228 37.01 9.79 -22.82
C ASN A 228 37.65 10.40 -21.56
N PRO A 229 38.94 10.17 -21.30
CA PRO A 229 39.62 10.73 -20.13
C PRO A 229 39.49 12.27 -20.04
N PRO A 230 39.56 12.86 -18.85
CA PRO A 230 39.53 14.31 -18.69
C PRO A 230 40.66 14.94 -19.50
N PRO A 231 40.43 16.14 -20.08
CA PRO A 231 41.50 16.86 -20.78
C PRO A 231 42.61 17.22 -19.79
N SER A 232 43.87 17.17 -20.28
CA SER A 232 45.01 17.62 -19.49
C SER A 232 44.99 19.15 -19.32
N GLU A 233 45.73 19.67 -18.35
CA GLU A 233 45.93 21.12 -18.20
C GLU A 233 46.53 21.72 -19.47
N ALA A 234 47.44 20.98 -20.14
CA ALA A 234 48.05 21.40 -21.39
C ALA A 234 47.01 21.57 -22.51
N ASP A 235 45.99 20.66 -22.60
CA ASP A 235 44.92 20.77 -23.60
C ASP A 235 44.05 22.01 -23.38
N ILE A 236 43.76 22.32 -22.12
CA ILE A 236 42.98 23.50 -21.75
C ILE A 236 43.77 24.79 -22.05
N GLU A 237 45.06 24.84 -21.70
CA GLU A 237 45.91 25.99 -22.01
C GLU A 237 46.09 26.19 -23.52
N ALA A 238 46.22 25.12 -24.29
CA ALA A 238 46.24 25.19 -25.74
C ALA A 238 44.92 25.73 -26.31
N ALA A 239 43.78 25.32 -25.77
CA ALA A 239 42.49 25.84 -26.19
C ALA A 239 42.31 27.32 -25.82
N LYS A 240 42.80 27.78 -24.65
CA LYS A 240 42.81 29.19 -24.25
C LYS A 240 43.67 30.03 -25.18
N ALA A 241 44.87 29.54 -25.52
CA ALA A 241 45.77 30.20 -26.47
C ALA A 241 45.12 30.34 -27.85
N LEU A 242 44.41 29.29 -28.32
CA LEU A 242 43.67 29.33 -29.59
C LEU A 242 42.53 30.38 -29.57
N VAL A 243 41.77 30.47 -28.48
CA VAL A 243 40.72 31.49 -28.32
C VAL A 243 41.33 32.89 -28.39
N LYS A 244 42.47 33.11 -27.75
CA LYS A 244 43.20 34.38 -27.78
C LYS A 244 43.69 34.71 -29.19
N GLU A 245 44.33 33.79 -29.91
CA GLU A 245 44.76 33.92 -31.30
C GLU A 245 43.61 34.31 -32.22
N LYS A 246 42.50 33.57 -32.15
CA LYS A 246 41.32 33.85 -32.98
C LYS A 246 40.68 35.20 -32.62
N GLY A 247 40.73 35.58 -31.35
CA GLY A 247 40.29 36.92 -30.89
C GLY A 247 41.11 38.03 -31.47
N GLU A 248 42.45 37.92 -31.49
CA GLU A 248 43.38 38.85 -32.09
C GLU A 248 43.16 38.94 -33.59
N ALA A 249 42.97 37.82 -34.30
CA ALA A 249 42.66 37.80 -35.72
C ALA A 249 41.36 38.56 -36.06
N VAL A 250 40.32 38.39 -35.29
CA VAL A 250 39.08 39.20 -35.45
C VAL A 250 39.33 40.68 -35.24
N ALA A 251 40.15 41.06 -34.23
CA ALA A 251 40.49 42.44 -33.96
C ALA A 251 41.29 43.06 -35.10
N GLN A 252 42.25 42.36 -35.66
CA GLN A 252 43.06 42.78 -36.82
C GLN A 252 42.20 42.98 -38.09
N LEU A 253 41.29 42.04 -38.41
CA LEU A 253 40.38 42.19 -39.56
C LEU A 253 39.43 43.38 -39.38
N LYS A 254 38.96 43.67 -38.16
CA LYS A 254 38.13 44.84 -37.87
C LYS A 254 38.94 46.16 -38.03
N SER A 255 40.18 46.20 -37.54
CA SER A 255 41.05 47.37 -37.66
C SER A 255 41.47 47.64 -39.09
N ALA A 256 41.71 46.58 -39.87
CA ALA A 256 42.05 46.62 -41.29
C ALA A 256 40.84 46.96 -42.19
N LYS A 257 39.61 47.13 -41.62
CA LYS A 257 38.35 47.35 -42.35
C LYS A 257 38.09 46.29 -43.43
N ALA A 258 38.42 45.01 -43.16
CA ALA A 258 38.21 43.90 -44.05
C ALA A 258 36.70 43.72 -44.40
N SER A 259 36.41 42.93 -45.42
CA SER A 259 35.01 42.70 -45.83
C SER A 259 34.15 42.11 -44.73
N LYS A 260 32.86 42.41 -44.73
CA LYS A 260 31.87 41.91 -43.76
C LYS A 260 31.85 40.37 -43.75
N GLY A 261 32.08 39.73 -44.89
CA GLY A 261 32.16 38.27 -45.02
C GLY A 261 33.36 37.67 -44.27
N GLU A 262 34.55 38.26 -44.43
CA GLU A 262 35.80 37.80 -43.75
C GLU A 262 35.69 37.99 -42.25
N ILE A 263 35.15 39.13 -41.76
CA ILE A 263 34.92 39.36 -40.33
C ILE A 263 33.91 38.33 -39.78
N THR A 264 32.84 38.03 -40.50
CA THR A 264 31.82 37.08 -40.07
C THR A 264 32.40 35.65 -39.97
N ALA A 265 33.21 35.25 -40.95
CA ALA A 265 33.89 33.95 -40.93
C ALA A 265 34.86 33.81 -39.76
N SER A 266 35.69 34.86 -39.51
CA SER A 266 36.63 34.87 -38.38
C SER A 266 35.92 34.87 -37.02
N VAL A 267 34.79 35.53 -36.89
CA VAL A 267 33.94 35.50 -35.67
C VAL A 267 33.34 34.09 -35.46
N ALA A 268 32.95 33.40 -36.53
CA ALA A 268 32.46 32.01 -36.43
C ALA A 268 33.58 31.05 -35.92
N GLU A 269 34.81 31.22 -36.41
CA GLU A 269 35.95 30.45 -35.90
C GLU A 269 36.26 30.75 -34.42
N LEU A 270 36.20 32.01 -34.01
CA LEU A 270 36.38 32.40 -32.63
C LEU A 270 35.29 31.77 -31.73
N ASN A 271 34.03 31.80 -32.16
CA ASN A 271 32.93 31.20 -31.40
C ASN A 271 33.11 29.69 -31.26
N LYS A 272 33.51 29.01 -32.31
CA LYS A 272 33.84 27.57 -32.30
C LYS A 272 34.98 27.24 -31.34
N ALA A 273 36.02 28.08 -31.31
CA ALA A 273 37.13 27.92 -30.35
C ALA A 273 36.70 28.15 -28.91
N LYS A 274 35.84 29.13 -28.63
CA LYS A 274 35.24 29.39 -27.31
C LYS A 274 34.37 28.21 -26.87
N GLU A 275 33.54 27.68 -27.75
CA GLU A 275 32.68 26.53 -27.46
C GLU A 275 33.51 25.29 -27.12
N ASN A 276 34.60 25.06 -27.89
CA ASN A 276 35.53 23.97 -27.58
C ASN A 276 36.23 24.15 -26.23
N LEU A 277 36.68 25.37 -25.89
CA LEU A 277 37.28 25.67 -24.59
C LEU A 277 36.28 25.41 -23.45
N SER A 278 35.05 25.94 -23.56
CA SER A 278 34.00 25.71 -22.57
C SER A 278 33.75 24.22 -22.34
N ARG A 279 33.66 23.43 -23.42
CA ARG A 279 33.50 21.98 -23.36
C ARG A 279 34.66 21.28 -22.65
N LEU A 280 35.92 21.70 -22.91
CA LEU A 280 37.08 21.12 -22.23
C LEU A 280 37.12 21.50 -20.75
N GLU A 281 36.82 22.76 -20.42
CA GLU A 281 36.75 23.21 -19.03
C GLU A 281 35.62 22.51 -18.24
N GLU A 282 34.47 22.26 -18.85
CA GLU A 282 33.38 21.48 -18.23
C GLU A 282 33.81 20.04 -17.99
N ARG A 283 34.45 19.39 -18.99
CA ARG A 283 34.95 18.03 -18.84
C ARG A 283 36.04 17.87 -17.80
N SER A 284 36.89 18.85 -17.62
CA SER A 284 37.96 18.82 -16.61
C SER A 284 37.44 18.86 -15.18
N LYS A 285 36.18 19.31 -14.98
CA LYS A 285 35.51 19.32 -13.69
C LYS A 285 34.91 17.96 -13.31
N LEU A 286 34.74 17.06 -14.28
CA LEU A 286 34.19 15.73 -14.02
C LEU A 286 35.15 14.92 -13.15
N LYS A 287 34.67 14.41 -12.05
CA LYS A 287 35.43 13.54 -11.14
C LYS A 287 34.68 12.21 -10.99
N PRO A 288 35.41 11.08 -10.88
CA PRO A 288 34.76 9.80 -10.59
C PRO A 288 34.19 9.78 -9.18
N GLY A 289 33.16 8.97 -8.99
CA GLY A 289 32.50 8.78 -7.69
C GLY A 289 31.38 9.79 -7.39
N ILE A 290 30.78 9.63 -6.22
CA ILE A 290 29.67 10.49 -5.76
C ILE A 290 30.22 11.90 -5.44
N PRO A 291 29.57 12.98 -5.91
CA PRO A 291 30.00 14.36 -5.61
C PRO A 291 30.12 14.62 -4.11
N GLN A 292 31.22 15.27 -3.72
CA GLN A 292 31.48 15.62 -2.33
C GLN A 292 31.82 17.11 -2.18
N LYS A 293 31.37 17.69 -1.08
CA LYS A 293 31.71 19.05 -0.62
C LYS A 293 32.06 18.98 0.87
N ASP A 294 33.22 19.49 1.24
CA ASP A 294 33.73 19.50 2.61
C ASP A 294 33.76 18.11 3.29
N GLY A 295 34.07 17.05 2.50
CA GLY A 295 34.13 15.66 2.98
C GLY A 295 32.77 14.98 3.20
N LYS A 296 31.68 15.65 2.82
CA LYS A 296 30.31 15.09 2.85
C LYS A 296 29.73 15.00 1.45
N ILE A 297 28.73 14.13 1.25
CA ILE A 297 28.01 14.04 -0.02
C ILE A 297 27.37 15.39 -0.36
N ASP A 298 27.58 15.87 -1.57
CA ASP A 298 27.03 17.12 -2.07
C ASP A 298 25.66 16.88 -2.72
N TYR A 299 24.62 16.88 -1.92
CA TYR A 299 23.24 16.73 -2.38
C TYR A 299 22.70 17.91 -3.21
N SER A 300 23.44 19.04 -3.28
CA SER A 300 23.03 20.14 -4.18
C SER A 300 23.10 19.73 -5.65
N GLN A 301 23.82 18.66 -5.97
CA GLN A 301 23.94 18.07 -7.30
C GLN A 301 22.96 16.93 -7.55
N ASP A 302 22.16 16.54 -6.55
CA ASP A 302 21.12 15.54 -6.70
C ASP A 302 19.88 16.12 -7.42
N PHE A 303 18.99 15.26 -7.89
CA PHE A 303 17.77 15.65 -8.61
C PHE A 303 16.93 16.71 -7.87
N PHE A 304 16.76 16.55 -6.55
CA PHE A 304 16.02 17.49 -5.70
C PHE A 304 16.87 18.61 -5.11
N ALA A 305 18.16 18.70 -5.45
CA ALA A 305 19.14 19.62 -4.88
C ALA A 305 19.23 19.58 -3.33
N ARG A 306 18.74 18.53 -2.71
CA ARG A 306 18.75 18.24 -1.27
C ARG A 306 18.47 16.75 -1.02
N GLN A 307 18.65 16.30 0.23
CA GLN A 307 18.23 14.95 0.60
C GLN A 307 16.72 14.79 0.42
N ALA A 308 16.32 13.69 -0.19
CA ALA A 308 14.94 13.28 -0.36
C ALA A 308 14.77 11.82 0.08
N PHE A 309 13.59 11.48 0.56
CA PHE A 309 13.30 10.19 1.15
C PHE A 309 11.92 9.70 0.73
N LEU A 310 11.69 8.39 0.84
CA LEU A 310 10.35 7.84 0.83
C LEU A 310 9.69 8.12 2.18
N THR A 311 8.44 8.57 2.17
CA THR A 311 7.73 8.96 3.37
C THR A 311 7.45 7.78 4.30
N VAL A 312 7.61 7.97 5.59
CA VAL A 312 7.21 7.00 6.63
C VAL A 312 5.74 7.15 7.01
N SER A 313 5.14 8.34 6.76
CA SER A 313 3.74 8.68 6.98
C SER A 313 3.38 9.96 6.21
N GLY A 314 2.15 10.09 5.77
CA GLY A 314 1.62 11.30 5.13
C GLY A 314 1.00 12.31 6.11
N GLN A 315 1.00 12.01 7.41
CA GLN A 315 0.24 12.74 8.43
C GLN A 315 0.57 14.24 8.51
N LEU A 316 1.84 14.65 8.55
CA LEU A 316 2.19 16.07 8.65
C LEU A 316 1.76 16.85 7.40
N GLN A 317 1.83 16.22 6.22
CA GLN A 317 1.41 16.83 4.97
C GLN A 317 -0.12 16.93 4.87
N VAL A 318 -0.85 15.91 5.29
CA VAL A 318 -2.33 15.93 5.24
C VAL A 318 -2.91 16.88 6.27
N GLU A 319 -2.24 17.10 7.40
CA GLU A 319 -2.60 18.11 8.40
C GLU A 319 -2.62 19.53 7.81
N THR A 320 -1.75 19.86 6.84
CA THR A 320 -1.80 21.15 6.15
C THR A 320 -3.13 21.39 5.44
N TYR A 321 -3.71 20.32 4.88
CA TYR A 321 -5.02 20.39 4.23
C TYR A 321 -6.15 20.44 5.27
N ALA A 322 -6.03 19.71 6.37
CA ALA A 322 -6.97 19.81 7.47
C ALA A 322 -7.10 21.25 7.98
N CYS A 323 -5.97 21.97 8.07
CA CYS A 323 -5.93 23.40 8.40
C CYS A 323 -6.70 24.33 7.44
N ALA A 324 -7.10 23.84 6.27
CA ALA A 324 -7.74 24.64 5.25
C ALA A 324 -9.16 24.16 4.91
N VAL A 325 -9.39 22.84 4.92
CA VAL A 325 -10.62 22.21 4.41
C VAL A 325 -11.30 21.26 5.39
N SER A 326 -10.90 21.31 6.66
CA SER A 326 -11.46 20.57 7.80
C SER A 326 -11.11 19.07 7.77
N SER A 327 -12.12 18.18 7.77
CA SER A 327 -11.89 16.74 7.86
C SER A 327 -11.35 16.18 6.55
N VAL A 328 -10.18 15.60 6.59
CA VAL A 328 -9.47 15.04 5.43
C VAL A 328 -8.94 13.65 5.76
N TYR A 329 -8.55 12.89 4.75
CA TYR A 329 -7.77 11.67 4.94
C TYR A 329 -6.84 11.43 3.76
N THR A 330 -5.70 10.83 4.04
CA THR A 330 -4.86 10.21 3.02
C THR A 330 -4.93 8.69 3.12
N PHE A 331 -4.71 8.01 2.03
CA PHE A 331 -4.66 6.56 1.97
C PHE A 331 -3.67 6.17 0.88
N GLY A 332 -2.47 5.79 1.28
CA GLY A 332 -1.38 5.55 0.35
C GLY A 332 -0.24 4.73 0.93
N PRO A 333 0.77 4.42 0.10
CA PRO A 333 1.94 3.68 0.53
C PRO A 333 2.85 4.51 1.42
N THR A 334 3.36 3.87 2.46
CA THR A 334 4.37 4.38 3.38
C THR A 334 5.53 3.39 3.48
N PHE A 335 6.73 3.88 3.87
CA PHE A 335 7.97 3.12 3.77
C PHE A 335 8.79 3.30 5.04
N ARG A 336 9.21 2.19 5.68
CA ARG A 336 10.04 2.22 6.88
C ARG A 336 11.25 1.31 6.71
N ALA A 337 12.45 1.86 6.91
CA ALA A 337 13.72 1.14 6.79
C ALA A 337 14.15 0.49 8.12
N GLU A 338 13.19 0.00 8.89
CA GLU A 338 13.44 -0.59 10.20
C GLU A 338 14.24 -1.89 10.09
N HIS A 339 15.33 -1.97 10.87
CA HIS A 339 16.09 -3.21 11.03
C HIS A 339 15.36 -4.20 11.95
N SER A 340 14.26 -4.76 11.47
CA SER A 340 13.45 -5.69 12.22
C SER A 340 13.24 -7.00 11.47
N HIS A 341 13.54 -8.12 12.15
CA HIS A 341 13.29 -9.46 11.63
C HIS A 341 11.95 -10.05 12.11
N THR A 342 11.05 -9.21 12.62
CA THR A 342 9.75 -9.68 13.08
C THR A 342 8.79 -9.82 11.87
N SER A 343 7.79 -10.67 12.02
CA SER A 343 6.72 -10.84 11.02
C SER A 343 5.77 -9.63 10.92
N ARG A 344 6.00 -8.57 11.70
CA ARG A 344 5.12 -7.39 11.78
C ARG A 344 5.61 -6.22 10.96
N HIS A 345 6.93 -6.07 10.75
CA HIS A 345 7.54 -4.93 10.09
C HIS A 345 7.68 -5.20 8.60
N LEU A 346 7.14 -4.31 7.79
CA LEU A 346 7.21 -4.31 6.34
C LEU A 346 7.95 -3.07 5.89
N ALA A 347 8.76 -3.21 4.84
CA ALA A 347 9.45 -2.07 4.22
C ALA A 347 8.49 -1.13 3.50
N GLU A 348 7.36 -1.66 3.00
CA GLU A 348 6.29 -0.92 2.35
C GLU A 348 4.92 -1.43 2.83
N PHE A 349 4.03 -0.51 3.20
CA PHE A 349 2.65 -0.83 3.56
C PHE A 349 1.74 0.38 3.28
N TRP A 350 0.43 0.13 3.18
CA TRP A 350 -0.54 1.20 2.97
C TRP A 350 -1.11 1.65 4.31
N MET A 351 -1.14 2.96 4.49
CA MET A 351 -1.62 3.62 5.69
C MET A 351 -2.84 4.48 5.37
N VAL A 352 -3.81 4.48 6.28
CA VAL A 352 -4.98 5.37 6.25
C VAL A 352 -4.79 6.37 7.37
N GLU A 353 -4.78 7.65 7.04
CA GLU A 353 -4.43 8.72 7.98
C GLU A 353 -5.47 9.84 7.87
N PRO A 354 -6.61 9.73 8.58
CA PRO A 354 -7.57 10.82 8.67
C PRO A 354 -7.12 11.89 9.67
N GLU A 355 -7.44 13.14 9.34
CA GLU A 355 -7.27 14.29 10.22
C GLU A 355 -8.62 14.98 10.41
N ILE A 356 -8.99 15.21 11.65
CA ILE A 356 -10.28 15.82 12.02
C ILE A 356 -10.03 17.14 12.74
N THR A 357 -10.59 18.23 12.25
CA THR A 357 -10.50 19.52 12.93
C THR A 357 -11.66 19.72 13.91
N PHE A 358 -11.45 20.57 14.90
CA PHE A 358 -12.44 20.90 15.93
C PHE A 358 -12.90 19.71 16.76
N ALA A 359 -12.00 18.75 17.00
CA ALA A 359 -12.23 17.50 17.69
C ALA A 359 -11.24 17.29 18.84
N ASP A 360 -11.58 16.48 19.82
CA ASP A 360 -10.71 16.08 20.93
C ASP A 360 -10.35 14.59 20.86
N LEU A 361 -9.48 14.12 21.75
CA LEU A 361 -9.07 12.71 21.80
C LEU A 361 -10.26 11.74 21.91
N LYS A 362 -11.37 12.16 22.52
CA LYS A 362 -12.57 11.34 22.65
C LYS A 362 -13.26 11.17 21.29
N ASP A 363 -13.27 12.23 20.47
CA ASP A 363 -13.83 12.19 19.13
C ASP A 363 -12.99 11.27 18.23
N ASP A 364 -11.65 11.30 18.39
CA ASP A 364 -10.73 10.39 17.72
C ASP A 364 -11.04 8.93 18.09
N MET A 365 -11.09 8.62 19.37
CA MET A 365 -11.48 7.27 19.83
C MET A 365 -12.84 6.83 19.27
N ASN A 366 -13.81 7.74 19.13
CA ASN A 366 -15.12 7.45 18.54
C ASN A 366 -15.00 7.14 17.05
N CYS A 367 -14.21 7.92 16.31
CA CYS A 367 -13.96 7.71 14.88
C CYS A 367 -13.26 6.38 14.63
N ALA A 368 -12.19 6.10 15.38
CA ALA A 368 -11.43 4.86 15.29
C ALA A 368 -12.30 3.61 15.57
N GLU A 369 -13.10 3.64 16.65
CA GLU A 369 -14.03 2.56 16.97
C GLU A 369 -15.07 2.36 15.86
N ALA A 370 -15.68 3.44 15.36
CA ALA A 370 -16.68 3.39 14.30
C ALA A 370 -16.08 2.83 13.00
N TYR A 371 -14.89 3.26 12.64
CA TYR A 371 -14.18 2.81 11.44
C TYR A 371 -13.87 1.31 11.50
N VAL A 372 -13.28 0.82 12.58
CA VAL A 372 -12.96 -0.61 12.73
C VAL A 372 -14.23 -1.47 12.69
N LYS A 373 -15.31 -1.05 13.38
CA LYS A 373 -16.60 -1.75 13.34
C LYS A 373 -17.18 -1.79 11.93
N PHE A 374 -17.12 -0.67 11.21
CA PHE A 374 -17.58 -0.59 9.84
C PHE A 374 -16.82 -1.55 8.90
N LEU A 375 -15.48 -1.61 8.99
CA LEU A 375 -14.68 -2.52 8.18
C LEU A 375 -15.01 -4.00 8.49
N CYS A 376 -15.17 -4.35 9.78
CA CYS A 376 -15.57 -5.70 10.18
C CYS A 376 -16.93 -6.08 9.60
N GLN A 377 -17.92 -5.20 9.72
CA GLN A 377 -19.26 -5.42 9.18
C GLN A 377 -19.24 -5.50 7.65
N TRP A 378 -18.46 -4.62 7.00
CA TRP A 378 -18.31 -4.64 5.55
C TRP A 378 -17.81 -5.98 5.02
N LEU A 379 -16.82 -6.60 5.68
CA LEU A 379 -16.32 -7.92 5.30
C LEU A 379 -17.37 -9.01 5.47
N LEU A 380 -18.15 -8.96 6.55
CA LEU A 380 -19.24 -9.91 6.80
C LEU A 380 -20.33 -9.81 5.73
N ASP A 381 -20.65 -8.59 5.28
CA ASP A 381 -21.73 -8.33 4.32
C ASP A 381 -21.30 -8.57 2.87
N ASN A 382 -20.03 -8.27 2.53
CA ASN A 382 -19.58 -8.22 1.13
C ASN A 382 -18.55 -9.28 0.75
N CYS A 383 -17.93 -9.97 1.72
CA CYS A 383 -16.83 -10.91 1.50
C CYS A 383 -16.99 -12.23 2.23
N ILE A 384 -18.22 -12.62 2.56
CA ILE A 384 -18.46 -13.79 3.40
C ILE A 384 -17.86 -15.08 2.79
N ASP A 385 -17.94 -15.26 1.48
CA ASP A 385 -17.36 -16.43 0.79
C ASP A 385 -15.84 -16.54 1.01
N ASP A 386 -15.14 -15.40 0.92
CA ASP A 386 -13.70 -15.34 1.17
C ASP A 386 -13.38 -15.51 2.66
N MET A 387 -14.23 -14.98 3.55
CA MET A 387 -14.08 -15.17 4.99
C MET A 387 -14.31 -16.63 5.41
N GLU A 388 -15.26 -17.32 4.82
CA GLU A 388 -15.47 -18.76 5.02
C GLU A 388 -14.28 -19.58 4.49
N PHE A 389 -13.72 -19.18 3.34
CA PHE A 389 -12.50 -19.80 2.84
C PHE A 389 -11.33 -19.61 3.82
N MET A 390 -11.15 -18.41 4.38
CA MET A 390 -10.12 -18.10 5.38
C MET A 390 -10.36 -18.88 6.69
N ALA A 391 -11.61 -18.91 7.16
CA ALA A 391 -11.98 -19.68 8.35
C ALA A 391 -11.67 -21.17 8.21
N LYS A 392 -12.00 -21.76 7.07
CA LYS A 392 -11.76 -23.18 6.80
C LYS A 392 -10.29 -23.55 6.71
N ASN A 393 -9.46 -22.70 6.11
CA ASN A 393 -8.10 -23.06 5.76
C ASN A 393 -7.03 -22.52 6.73
N PHE A 394 -7.33 -21.47 7.48
CA PHE A 394 -6.34 -20.73 8.28
C PHE A 394 -6.77 -20.45 9.71
N ASP A 395 -7.93 -19.84 9.95
CA ASP A 395 -8.37 -19.46 11.30
C ASP A 395 -9.88 -19.66 11.48
N LYS A 396 -10.26 -20.75 12.10
CA LYS A 396 -11.66 -21.12 12.34
C LYS A 396 -12.46 -20.05 13.11
N GLY A 397 -11.79 -19.23 13.93
CA GLY A 397 -12.42 -18.20 14.76
C GLY A 397 -12.52 -16.82 14.10
N CYS A 398 -12.07 -16.65 12.86
CA CYS A 398 -11.97 -15.31 12.25
C CYS A 398 -13.35 -14.63 12.08
N ILE A 399 -14.36 -15.35 11.65
CA ILE A 399 -15.72 -14.82 11.44
C ILE A 399 -16.36 -14.40 12.77
N ASP A 400 -16.25 -15.24 13.81
CA ASP A 400 -16.80 -14.90 15.13
C ASP A 400 -16.09 -13.70 15.75
N ARG A 401 -14.78 -13.56 15.51
CA ARG A 401 -14.02 -12.39 15.93
C ARG A 401 -14.48 -11.13 15.22
N LEU A 402 -14.70 -11.17 13.89
CA LEU A 402 -15.27 -10.03 13.14
C LEU A 402 -16.63 -9.62 13.69
N ARG A 403 -17.52 -10.58 13.93
CA ARG A 403 -18.86 -10.31 14.53
C ARG A 403 -18.74 -9.68 15.91
N MET A 404 -17.86 -10.21 16.75
CA MET A 404 -17.63 -9.67 18.09
C MET A 404 -17.16 -8.22 18.01
N VAL A 405 -16.16 -7.90 17.18
CA VAL A 405 -15.64 -6.54 17.05
C VAL A 405 -16.69 -5.59 16.46
N ALA A 406 -17.44 -6.01 15.44
CA ALA A 406 -18.49 -5.19 14.83
C ALA A 406 -19.60 -4.81 15.82
N SER A 407 -19.94 -5.69 16.77
CA SER A 407 -21.10 -5.52 17.67
C SER A 407 -20.75 -5.04 19.08
N THR A 408 -19.51 -5.19 19.54
CA THR A 408 -19.14 -4.93 20.95
C THR A 408 -18.56 -3.52 21.10
N PRO A 409 -18.96 -2.74 22.12
CA PRO A 409 -18.28 -1.48 22.47
C PRO A 409 -16.83 -1.76 22.90
N PHE A 410 -15.91 -0.92 22.46
CA PHE A 410 -14.49 -1.02 22.85
C PHE A 410 -14.32 -0.56 24.30
N GLU A 411 -13.44 -1.22 25.05
CA GLU A 411 -13.03 -0.73 26.37
C GLU A 411 -12.11 0.46 26.19
N ARG A 412 -12.21 1.45 27.10
CA ARG A 412 -11.34 2.63 27.10
C ARG A 412 -10.68 2.75 28.47
N ILE A 413 -9.38 2.68 28.51
CA ILE A 413 -8.57 2.78 29.71
C ILE A 413 -7.36 3.68 29.49
N SER A 414 -6.95 4.43 30.53
CA SER A 414 -5.70 5.16 30.45
C SER A 414 -4.51 4.21 30.46
N TYR A 415 -3.39 4.65 29.86
CA TYR A 415 -2.11 3.91 29.93
C TYR A 415 -1.72 3.61 31.39
N THR A 416 -1.88 4.58 32.27
CA THR A 416 -1.59 4.40 33.71
C THR A 416 -2.45 3.29 34.34
N GLU A 417 -3.71 3.19 33.95
CA GLU A 417 -4.61 2.13 34.40
C GLU A 417 -4.22 0.77 33.79
N ALA A 418 -3.87 0.75 32.50
CA ALA A 418 -3.39 -0.46 31.82
C ALA A 418 -2.14 -1.04 32.53
N ILE A 419 -1.16 -0.19 32.87
CA ILE A 419 0.04 -0.63 33.61
C ILE A 419 -0.34 -1.19 34.98
N LYS A 420 -1.25 -0.55 35.73
CA LYS A 420 -1.70 -1.08 37.04
C LYS A 420 -2.34 -2.47 36.91
N LEU A 421 -3.18 -2.67 35.89
CA LEU A 421 -3.79 -3.98 35.62
C LEU A 421 -2.75 -5.05 35.27
N LEU A 422 -1.73 -4.70 34.50
CA LEU A 422 -0.61 -5.60 34.18
C LEU A 422 0.23 -5.92 35.43
N GLU A 423 0.55 -4.91 36.27
CA GLU A 423 1.25 -5.11 37.54
C GLU A 423 0.46 -6.01 38.51
N GLU A 424 -0.85 -5.86 38.56
CA GLU A 424 -1.73 -6.74 39.34
C GLU A 424 -1.70 -8.18 38.83
N ALA A 425 -1.63 -8.37 37.50
CA ALA A 425 -1.47 -9.69 36.91
C ALA A 425 -0.12 -10.32 37.32
N VAL A 426 0.95 -9.53 37.28
CA VAL A 426 2.28 -9.99 37.76
C VAL A 426 2.22 -10.41 39.22
N LYS A 427 1.56 -9.65 40.10
CA LYS A 427 1.37 -10.01 41.52
C LYS A 427 0.56 -11.30 41.70
N LYS A 428 -0.23 -11.71 40.71
CA LYS A 428 -0.99 -12.97 40.65
C LYS A 428 -0.25 -14.07 39.86
N ASP A 429 1.07 -14.04 39.87
CA ASP A 429 1.96 -15.01 39.22
C ASP A 429 1.89 -15.08 37.69
N LYS A 430 1.29 -14.11 37.02
CA LYS A 430 1.40 -13.98 35.55
C LYS A 430 2.85 -13.56 35.21
N LYS A 431 3.51 -14.35 34.37
CA LYS A 431 4.85 -14.01 33.86
C LYS A 431 4.72 -13.38 32.49
N PHE A 432 5.41 -12.25 32.29
CA PHE A 432 5.65 -11.61 31.02
C PHE A 432 7.15 -11.72 30.69
N GLU A 433 7.50 -11.76 29.42
CA GLU A 433 8.90 -11.74 28.97
C GLU A 433 9.51 -10.34 29.15
N ASN A 434 8.69 -9.31 28.89
CA ASN A 434 9.07 -7.91 29.04
C ASN A 434 8.63 -7.39 30.41
N LYS A 435 9.46 -6.53 31.02
CA LYS A 435 9.17 -5.91 32.30
C LYS A 435 7.93 -5.03 32.22
N VAL A 436 7.08 -5.08 33.23
CA VAL A 436 5.94 -4.18 33.38
C VAL A 436 6.31 -3.06 34.34
N GLU A 437 6.42 -1.84 33.84
CA GLU A 437 6.63 -0.61 34.63
C GLU A 437 6.07 0.60 33.88
N TRP A 438 5.76 1.67 34.60
CA TRP A 438 5.27 2.90 33.98
C TRP A 438 6.35 3.58 33.14
N GLY A 439 6.02 3.99 31.91
CA GLY A 439 6.95 4.66 30.98
C GLY A 439 7.55 3.75 29.89
N ILE A 440 7.23 2.45 29.90
CA ILE A 440 7.62 1.52 28.82
C ILE A 440 6.66 1.63 27.64
N ASP A 441 7.13 1.24 26.47
CA ASP A 441 6.24 0.90 25.36
C ASP A 441 5.56 -0.46 25.64
N LEU A 442 4.27 -0.61 25.31
CA LEU A 442 3.54 -1.84 25.55
C LEU A 442 3.98 -2.92 24.56
N ALA A 443 4.65 -3.95 25.05
CA ALA A 443 4.98 -5.10 24.21
C ALA A 443 3.70 -5.87 23.81
N SER A 444 3.76 -6.56 22.68
CA SER A 444 2.63 -7.33 22.13
C SER A 444 2.01 -8.34 23.11
N GLU A 445 2.79 -8.86 24.05
CA GLU A 445 2.25 -9.76 25.09
C GLU A 445 1.38 -9.02 26.11
N HIS A 446 1.69 -7.73 26.39
CA HIS A 446 0.91 -6.86 27.26
C HIS A 446 -0.43 -6.52 26.59
N GLU A 447 -0.39 -6.09 25.32
CA GLU A 447 -1.58 -5.77 24.50
C GLU A 447 -2.52 -6.97 24.38
N ARG A 448 -1.96 -8.15 24.09
CA ARG A 448 -2.74 -9.40 24.00
C ARG A 448 -3.31 -9.83 25.33
N PHE A 449 -2.61 -9.61 26.43
CA PHE A 449 -3.14 -9.89 27.76
C PHE A 449 -4.38 -9.01 28.05
N LEU A 450 -4.31 -7.71 27.75
CA LEU A 450 -5.44 -6.79 27.91
C LEU A 450 -6.63 -7.23 27.04
N THR A 451 -6.41 -7.50 25.76
CA THR A 451 -7.48 -7.75 24.80
C THR A 451 -8.03 -9.18 24.81
N GLU A 452 -7.18 -10.21 25.06
CA GLU A 452 -7.57 -11.62 24.95
C GLU A 452 -7.91 -12.27 26.29
N VAL A 453 -7.25 -11.82 27.36
CA VAL A 453 -7.41 -12.44 28.70
C VAL A 453 -8.30 -11.62 29.60
N LEU A 454 -7.99 -10.33 29.74
CA LEU A 454 -8.66 -9.46 30.72
C LEU A 454 -10.03 -8.99 30.22
N PHE A 455 -10.09 -8.25 29.12
CA PHE A 455 -11.32 -7.65 28.62
C PHE A 455 -12.06 -8.52 27.59
N LYS A 456 -11.36 -9.40 26.89
CA LYS A 456 -11.89 -10.30 25.84
C LYS A 456 -12.63 -9.56 24.72
N LYS A 457 -12.18 -8.34 24.42
CA LYS A 457 -12.72 -7.43 23.41
C LYS A 457 -11.66 -6.41 23.01
N PRO A 458 -11.88 -5.59 21.97
CA PRO A 458 -10.98 -4.49 21.66
C PRO A 458 -10.86 -3.49 22.81
N VAL A 459 -9.66 -2.93 22.98
CA VAL A 459 -9.32 -1.97 24.04
C VAL A 459 -8.65 -0.77 23.40
N ILE A 460 -9.09 0.42 23.75
CA ILE A 460 -8.42 1.68 23.43
C ILE A 460 -7.65 2.10 24.67
N VAL A 461 -6.33 2.11 24.57
CA VAL A 461 -5.44 2.62 25.63
C VAL A 461 -5.10 4.06 25.26
N HIS A 462 -5.24 5.00 26.21
CA HIS A 462 -5.04 6.42 25.95
C HIS A 462 -4.21 7.12 27.03
N ASP A 463 -3.76 8.36 26.77
CA ASP A 463 -2.92 9.16 27.66
C ASP A 463 -1.57 8.51 27.98
N TYR A 464 -0.79 8.31 26.93
CA TYR A 464 0.55 7.68 27.01
C TYR A 464 1.61 8.59 27.61
N PRO A 465 2.69 8.03 28.19
CA PRO A 465 3.83 8.82 28.64
C PRO A 465 4.48 9.62 27.50
N LYS A 466 4.77 10.90 27.73
CA LYS A 466 5.36 11.79 26.72
C LYS A 466 6.72 11.30 26.18
N GLY A 467 7.45 10.51 26.95
CA GLY A 467 8.81 10.05 26.61
C GLY A 467 8.87 8.99 25.51
N ILE A 468 7.74 8.32 25.23
CA ILE A 468 7.65 7.23 24.25
C ILE A 468 6.75 7.58 23.05
N LYS A 469 6.30 8.82 22.93
CA LYS A 469 5.40 9.28 21.85
C LYS A 469 5.98 10.53 21.16
N ALA A 470 5.59 10.75 19.92
CA ALA A 470 6.12 11.78 19.03
C ALA A 470 5.92 13.22 19.53
N PHE A 471 6.69 14.16 18.97
CA PHE A 471 6.74 15.58 19.38
C PHE A 471 5.43 16.34 19.14
N TYR A 472 4.68 15.95 18.12
CA TYR A 472 3.46 16.65 17.67
C TYR A 472 2.23 16.33 18.51
N MET A 473 2.29 15.35 19.39
CA MET A 473 1.18 14.94 20.23
C MET A 473 0.96 15.91 21.39
N ARG A 474 -0.30 16.27 21.64
CA ARG A 474 -0.69 17.27 22.66
C ARG A 474 -0.26 16.84 24.05
N LEU A 475 0.52 17.68 24.70
CA LEU A 475 0.94 17.47 26.09
C LEU A 475 -0.25 17.76 27.04
N ASN A 476 -0.63 16.77 27.82
CA ASN A 476 -1.69 16.87 28.81
C ASN A 476 -1.31 17.82 29.97
N ASP A 477 -2.29 18.27 30.73
CA ASP A 477 -2.10 19.24 31.83
C ASP A 477 -1.23 18.70 32.96
N ASP A 478 -1.08 17.38 33.08
CA ASP A 478 -0.19 16.72 34.03
C ASP A 478 1.30 16.86 33.66
N MET A 479 1.61 17.36 32.48
CA MET A 479 2.96 17.55 31.91
C MET A 479 3.78 16.26 31.80
N LYS A 480 3.17 15.08 31.97
CA LYS A 480 3.80 13.76 31.96
C LYS A 480 3.28 12.88 30.84
N THR A 481 2.01 13.03 30.49
CA THR A 481 1.32 12.26 29.46
C THR A 481 0.99 13.13 28.25
N VAL A 482 0.73 12.47 27.12
CA VAL A 482 0.23 13.10 25.90
C VAL A 482 -1.12 12.48 25.51
N ALA A 483 -1.96 13.27 24.88
CA ALA A 483 -3.26 12.86 24.39
C ALA A 483 -3.11 11.97 23.13
N ALA A 484 -2.56 10.79 23.33
CA ALA A 484 -2.39 9.73 22.34
C ALA A 484 -3.30 8.56 22.68
N MET A 485 -3.66 7.77 21.68
CA MET A 485 -4.40 6.52 21.85
C MET A 485 -3.87 5.43 20.93
N ASP A 486 -3.98 4.17 21.38
CA ASP A 486 -3.76 2.99 20.54
C ASP A 486 -4.99 2.07 20.64
N VAL A 487 -5.53 1.67 19.49
CA VAL A 487 -6.62 0.69 19.40
C VAL A 487 -6.02 -0.70 19.34
N LEU A 488 -6.20 -1.45 20.41
CA LEU A 488 -5.70 -2.82 20.54
C LEU A 488 -6.82 -3.82 20.22
N VAL A 489 -6.55 -4.80 19.36
CA VAL A 489 -7.53 -5.84 19.00
C VAL A 489 -6.98 -7.24 19.26
N PRO A 490 -7.83 -8.21 19.63
CA PRO A 490 -7.39 -9.59 19.88
C PRO A 490 -6.66 -10.19 18.67
N LYS A 491 -5.59 -10.96 18.93
CA LYS A 491 -4.72 -11.63 17.95
C LYS A 491 -3.77 -10.75 17.15
N VAL A 492 -4.02 -9.46 17.07
CA VAL A 492 -3.18 -8.50 16.33
C VAL A 492 -2.32 -7.67 17.28
N GLY A 493 -2.90 -7.12 18.33
CA GLY A 493 -2.33 -6.06 19.16
C GLY A 493 -2.77 -4.70 18.63
N GLU A 494 -1.87 -3.74 18.56
CA GLU A 494 -2.12 -2.43 18.00
C GLU A 494 -2.56 -2.52 16.53
N LEU A 495 -3.69 -1.91 16.23
CA LEU A 495 -4.27 -1.79 14.89
C LEU A 495 -4.27 -0.35 14.41
N ILE A 496 -4.51 0.60 15.31
CA ILE A 496 -4.56 2.03 15.03
C ILE A 496 -3.81 2.74 16.14
N GLY A 497 -2.88 3.64 15.79
CA GLY A 497 -2.36 4.69 16.64
C GLY A 497 -3.05 6.01 16.31
N GLY A 498 -3.27 6.87 17.29
CA GLY A 498 -3.89 8.16 17.08
C GLY A 498 -3.50 9.18 18.14
N SER A 499 -3.71 10.45 17.88
CA SER A 499 -3.42 11.50 18.85
C SER A 499 -4.14 12.81 18.55
N GLN A 500 -4.39 13.54 19.61
CA GLN A 500 -4.65 14.97 19.51
C GLN A 500 -3.36 15.73 19.23
N ARG A 501 -3.37 16.64 18.28
CA ARG A 501 -2.20 17.44 17.91
C ARG A 501 -1.94 18.57 18.92
N GLU A 502 -0.65 18.88 19.12
CA GLU A 502 -0.25 20.03 19.94
C GLU A 502 -0.53 21.32 19.17
N GLU A 503 -1.40 22.15 19.73
CA GLU A 503 -1.81 23.43 19.16
C GLU A 503 -0.95 24.60 19.65
N ARG A 504 -0.23 24.45 20.78
CA ARG A 504 0.54 25.51 21.41
C ARG A 504 1.94 25.58 20.82
N TYR A 505 2.25 26.70 20.13
CA TYR A 505 3.52 26.90 19.44
C TYR A 505 4.74 26.65 20.33
N GLU A 506 4.78 27.26 21.52
CA GLU A 506 5.93 27.18 22.42
C GLU A 506 6.13 25.74 22.96
N VAL A 507 5.05 24.98 23.08
CA VAL A 507 5.11 23.59 23.56
C VAL A 507 5.67 22.70 22.49
N ILE A 508 5.19 22.78 21.25
CA ILE A 508 5.67 21.93 20.15
C ILE A 508 7.12 22.25 19.77
N GLU A 509 7.51 23.55 19.75
CA GLU A 509 8.90 23.96 19.52
C GLU A 509 9.84 23.33 20.58
N LYS A 510 9.45 23.41 21.84
CA LYS A 510 10.19 22.79 22.94
C LYS A 510 10.26 21.28 22.80
N ARG A 511 9.17 20.62 22.41
CA ARG A 511 9.14 19.16 22.22
C ARG A 511 10.06 18.70 21.10
N ILE A 512 10.12 19.41 19.97
CA ILE A 512 11.07 19.14 18.88
C ILE A 512 12.51 19.16 19.41
N LEU A 513 12.86 20.20 20.18
CA LEU A 513 14.20 20.32 20.78
C LEU A 513 14.48 19.27 21.84
N GLU A 514 13.51 18.93 22.70
CA GLU A 514 13.63 17.86 23.71
C GLU A 514 13.94 16.48 23.06
N MET A 515 13.44 16.23 21.86
CA MET A 515 13.73 15.02 21.09
C MET A 515 15.05 15.08 20.30
N GLY A 516 15.78 16.20 20.38
CA GLY A 516 17.05 16.40 19.68
C GLY A 516 16.90 16.61 18.17
N LEU A 517 15.71 16.97 17.71
CA LEU A 517 15.43 17.25 16.31
C LEU A 517 15.79 18.69 15.94
N PRO A 518 16.32 18.94 14.73
CA PRO A 518 16.57 20.32 14.25
C PRO A 518 15.24 21.00 13.92
N LEU A 519 15.13 22.32 14.20
CA LEU A 519 13.91 23.08 13.91
C LEU A 519 13.70 23.36 12.42
N GLU A 520 14.79 23.57 11.67
CA GLU A 520 14.73 24.02 10.27
C GLU A 520 13.83 23.15 9.36
N PRO A 521 13.87 21.81 9.38
CA PRO A 521 12.98 21.00 8.57
C PRO A 521 11.50 21.07 8.96
N TYR A 522 11.19 21.59 10.15
CA TYR A 522 9.83 21.68 10.72
C TYR A 522 9.28 23.11 10.81
N GLU A 523 10.02 24.13 10.34
CA GLU A 523 9.56 25.53 10.38
C GLU A 523 8.20 25.72 9.71
N TRP A 524 7.97 25.08 8.56
CA TRP A 524 6.68 25.09 7.86
C TRP A 524 5.54 24.48 8.70
N TYR A 525 5.85 23.47 9.51
CA TYR A 525 4.88 22.82 10.39
C TYR A 525 4.58 23.68 11.62
N LEU A 526 5.59 24.37 12.15
CA LEU A 526 5.44 25.36 13.21
C LEU A 526 4.60 26.58 12.74
N ASP A 527 4.71 26.96 11.48
CA ASP A 527 3.89 28.05 10.90
C ASP A 527 2.39 27.76 10.96
N LEU A 528 1.97 26.51 10.90
CA LEU A 528 0.58 26.13 11.11
C LEU A 528 0.06 26.56 12.49
N ARG A 529 0.95 26.69 13.49
CA ARG A 529 0.62 27.15 14.86
C ARG A 529 0.76 28.65 15.01
N ARG A 530 1.58 29.29 14.20
CA ARG A 530 1.75 30.75 14.19
C ARG A 530 0.57 31.46 13.52
N TYR A 531 0.03 30.87 12.47
CA TYR A 531 -0.95 31.52 11.60
C TYR A 531 -2.25 30.72 11.53
N GLY A 532 -3.29 31.25 12.19
CA GLY A 532 -4.65 30.71 12.05
C GLY A 532 -4.99 29.54 12.95
N THR A 533 -4.13 29.15 13.88
CA THR A 533 -4.47 28.18 14.91
C THR A 533 -5.25 28.88 16.02
N PHE A 534 -6.40 28.35 16.38
CA PHE A 534 -7.26 28.92 17.40
C PHE A 534 -6.72 28.56 18.79
N VAL A 535 -6.13 29.53 19.49
CA VAL A 535 -5.63 29.40 20.87
C VAL A 535 -6.64 30.06 21.81
N LEU A 536 -7.67 29.39 22.21
CA LEU A 536 -8.50 29.75 23.38
C LEU A 536 -9.28 28.53 23.88
N ASN A 537 -8.98 28.07 25.10
CA ASN A 537 -9.76 27.25 26.05
C ASN A 537 -10.77 26.17 25.54
N HIS A 538 -10.86 25.96 24.24
CA HIS A 538 -11.52 24.83 23.59
C HIS A 538 -10.55 24.22 22.60
N PRO A 539 -10.34 22.92 22.65
CA PRO A 539 -9.40 22.25 21.79
C PRO A 539 -9.90 22.31 20.33
N CYS A 540 -9.33 23.22 19.55
CA CYS A 540 -9.29 23.01 18.10
C CYS A 540 -8.19 21.99 17.86
N CYS A 541 -8.54 20.73 18.05
CA CYS A 541 -7.64 19.64 18.01
C CYS A 541 -7.66 19.04 16.61
N TRP A 542 -6.50 18.74 16.14
CA TRP A 542 -6.26 17.92 14.98
C TRP A 542 -6.09 16.50 15.49
N LEU A 543 -6.79 15.58 14.93
CA LEU A 543 -6.72 14.17 15.27
C LEU A 543 -6.08 13.43 14.13
N ASP A 544 -5.12 12.62 14.45
CA ASP A 544 -4.49 11.68 13.54
C ASP A 544 -4.82 10.25 13.94
N MET A 545 -5.07 9.44 12.96
CA MET A 545 -5.35 8.03 13.12
C MET A 545 -4.48 7.24 12.15
N GLU A 546 -3.32 6.79 12.60
CA GLU A 546 -2.49 5.85 11.83
C GLU A 546 -3.12 4.45 11.85
N CYS A 547 -3.87 4.12 10.81
CA CYS A 547 -4.34 2.76 10.63
C CYS A 547 -3.50 2.04 9.57
N GLN A 548 -2.58 1.20 10.03
CA GLN A 548 -1.96 0.22 9.15
C GLN A 548 -3.03 -0.78 8.72
N ILE A 549 -3.30 -0.91 7.41
CA ILE A 549 -4.23 -1.93 6.91
C ILE A 549 -3.62 -3.33 7.07
N ASN A 550 -3.34 -3.71 8.29
CA ASN A 550 -3.02 -5.07 8.71
C ASN A 550 -4.29 -5.93 8.94
N PHE A 551 -5.41 -5.55 8.32
CA PHE A 551 -6.69 -6.22 8.52
C PHE A 551 -6.67 -7.69 8.06
N VAL A 552 -5.74 -8.06 7.19
CA VAL A 552 -5.50 -9.47 6.85
C VAL A 552 -4.98 -10.24 8.08
N ARG A 553 -4.25 -9.61 8.99
CA ARG A 553 -3.90 -10.19 10.30
C ARG A 553 -5.12 -10.41 11.19
N PHE A 554 -6.05 -9.48 11.16
CA PHE A 554 -7.28 -9.60 11.94
C PHE A 554 -8.13 -10.78 11.46
N THR A 555 -8.09 -11.08 10.17
CA THR A 555 -8.82 -12.20 9.56
C THR A 555 -8.07 -13.52 9.59
N SER A 556 -6.77 -13.53 9.92
CA SER A 556 -5.99 -14.76 10.03
C SER A 556 -5.00 -14.69 11.20
N SER A 557 -5.02 -15.70 12.07
CA SER A 557 -4.07 -15.83 13.18
C SER A 557 -2.68 -16.33 12.75
N ASN A 558 -2.48 -16.55 11.44
CA ASN A 558 -1.21 -17.06 10.92
C ASN A 558 -0.34 -15.89 10.43
N ALA A 559 0.76 -15.63 11.14
CA ALA A 559 1.72 -14.56 10.83
C ALA A 559 2.25 -14.64 9.38
N ALA A 560 2.37 -15.84 8.81
CA ALA A 560 2.77 -16.03 7.42
C ALA A 560 1.76 -15.46 6.41
N ILE A 561 0.46 -15.35 6.78
CA ILE A 561 -0.59 -14.79 5.91
C ILE A 561 -0.67 -13.28 6.05
N SER A 562 -0.39 -12.74 7.23
CA SER A 562 -0.32 -11.29 7.42
C SER A 562 0.76 -10.68 6.53
N SER A 563 1.86 -11.38 6.33
CA SER A 563 2.95 -11.00 5.43
C SER A 563 2.63 -11.16 3.93
N LEU A 564 1.55 -11.84 3.56
CA LEU A 564 1.10 -11.96 2.16
C LEU A 564 0.13 -10.87 1.73
N GLY A 565 -0.40 -10.10 2.66
CA GLY A 565 -1.37 -9.03 2.39
C GLY A 565 -0.80 -7.90 1.54
N PHE A 566 0.51 -7.79 1.48
CA PHE A 566 1.22 -6.77 0.73
C PHE A 566 2.07 -7.42 -0.37
N LEU A 567 2.35 -6.69 -1.44
CA LEU A 567 3.48 -6.94 -2.30
C LEU A 567 4.73 -6.77 -1.42
N GLU A 568 5.06 -7.79 -0.63
CA GLU A 568 6.31 -7.83 0.10
C GLU A 568 7.44 -7.96 -0.91
N PHE A 569 8.14 -6.89 -1.10
CA PHE A 569 9.56 -6.98 -1.43
C PHE A 569 10.31 -7.04 -0.10
N ARG A 570 10.63 -8.23 0.40
CA ARG A 570 11.80 -8.38 1.26
C ARG A 570 13.01 -8.04 0.41
N VAL A 571 14.02 -7.46 1.03
CA VAL A 571 15.32 -7.23 0.38
C VAL A 571 15.87 -8.54 -0.22
N ASP A 572 15.54 -9.70 0.37
CA ASP A 572 15.89 -11.05 -0.10
C ASP A 572 15.07 -11.54 -1.31
N ASP A 573 13.97 -10.87 -1.69
CA ASP A 573 13.13 -11.23 -2.84
C ASP A 573 13.54 -10.49 -4.14
N ILE A 574 14.58 -9.66 -4.08
CA ILE A 574 15.09 -8.86 -5.22
C ILE A 574 16.27 -9.54 -5.94
N TYR A 575 16.85 -10.63 -5.37
CA TYR A 575 17.96 -11.38 -5.99
C TYR A 575 17.59 -12.80 -6.36
#